data_be69f1ba8811ec2f00b6a666cecee7b9
#
_entry.id   be69f1ba8811ec2f00b6a666cecee7b9
#
_cell.length_a   1.000
_cell.length_b   1.000
_cell.length_c   1.000
_cell.angle_alpha   90.00
_cell.angle_beta   90.00
_cell.angle_gamma   90.00
#
_symmetry.space_group_name_H-M   'P 1'
#
loop_
_entity.id
_entity.type
_entity.pdbx_description
1 polymer ?
#
loop_
_entity_poly.entity_id
_entity_poly.type
_entity_poly.pdbx_seq_one_letter_code
_entity_poly.pdbx_strand_id
1 'polypeptide(L)'
;MRWLSELAYSSFLEDELPEDEYMGDIVRRKLVYYPSVTREPFRNQGRITDLVRTGKLFVDLKLPFPTLVDDRFMICGGPSMLKEFRTILESKGFVEARNGRPGHYVIERAFIEP
;
A
#
# COMPACT_ATOMS: atom_id res chain seq x y z
N MET A 1 6.28 -7.93 0.88
CA MET A 1 6.69 -9.21 1.52
C MET A 1 7.63 -9.99 0.60
N ARG A 2 8.47 -10.84 1.16
CA ARG A 2 9.37 -11.67 0.35
C ARG A 2 8.72 -13.00 -0.03
N TRP A 3 8.01 -13.61 0.90
CA TRP A 3 7.41 -14.94 0.78
C TRP A 3 5.90 -14.90 1.02
N LEU A 4 5.17 -15.84 0.41
CA LEU A 4 3.73 -15.97 0.63
C LEU A 4 3.38 -16.19 2.10
N SER A 5 4.22 -16.91 2.83
CA SER A 5 4.00 -17.16 4.26
C SER A 5 4.04 -15.89 5.12
N GLU A 6 4.60 -14.80 4.60
CA GLU A 6 4.64 -13.52 5.30
C GLU A 6 3.35 -12.70 5.13
N LEU A 7 2.42 -13.12 4.27
CA LEU A 7 1.15 -12.44 4.04
C LEU A 7 0.14 -12.82 5.13
N ALA A 8 0.38 -12.31 6.34
CA ALA A 8 -0.31 -12.76 7.55
C ALA A 8 -1.82 -12.52 7.56
N TYR A 9 -2.31 -11.52 6.82
CA TYR A 9 -3.72 -11.14 6.85
C TYR A 9 -4.49 -11.51 5.58
N SER A 10 -3.88 -12.30 4.68
CA SER A 10 -4.51 -12.62 3.40
C SER A 10 -5.88 -13.28 3.55
N SER A 11 -5.99 -14.33 4.36
CA SER A 11 -7.29 -15.01 4.51
C SER A 11 -8.31 -14.12 5.22
N PHE A 12 -7.87 -13.30 6.18
CA PHE A 12 -8.78 -12.36 6.83
C PHE A 12 -9.34 -11.33 5.83
N LEU A 13 -8.49 -10.74 5.01
CA LEU A 13 -8.90 -9.71 4.07
C LEU A 13 -9.66 -10.25 2.86
N GLU A 14 -9.28 -11.43 2.38
CA GLU A 14 -9.88 -12.02 1.19
C GLU A 14 -11.15 -12.82 1.48
N ASP A 15 -11.17 -13.54 2.61
CA ASP A 15 -12.21 -14.52 2.91
C ASP A 15 -13.12 -14.13 4.07
N GLU A 16 -12.57 -13.63 5.17
CA GLU A 16 -13.33 -13.39 6.40
C GLU A 16 -13.99 -12.01 6.41
N LEU A 17 -13.22 -10.96 6.16
CA LEU A 17 -13.75 -9.59 6.25
C LEU A 17 -14.89 -9.30 5.27
N PRO A 18 -14.86 -9.78 4.01
CA PRO A 18 -15.99 -9.59 3.10
C PRO A 18 -17.29 -10.24 3.57
N GLU A 19 -17.21 -11.23 4.44
CA GLU A 19 -18.38 -11.92 5.00
C GLU A 19 -18.80 -11.39 6.37
N ASP A 20 -18.15 -10.34 6.87
CA ASP A 20 -18.48 -9.74 8.16
C ASP A 20 -19.90 -9.16 8.12
N GLU A 21 -20.66 -9.38 9.20
CA GLU A 21 -22.05 -8.97 9.30
C GLU A 21 -22.24 -7.46 9.16
N TYR A 22 -21.33 -6.67 9.70
CA TYR A 22 -21.44 -5.22 9.75
C TYR A 22 -20.64 -4.51 8.66
N MET A 23 -19.48 -5.02 8.32
CA MET A 23 -18.53 -4.35 7.42
C MET A 23 -18.41 -4.99 6.05
N GLY A 24 -18.88 -6.22 5.88
CA GLY A 24 -18.66 -6.99 4.65
C GLY A 24 -19.11 -6.27 3.38
N ASP A 25 -20.27 -5.61 3.43
CA ASP A 25 -20.80 -4.91 2.27
C ASP A 25 -19.91 -3.73 1.85
N ILE A 26 -19.43 -2.94 2.80
CA ILE A 26 -18.51 -1.83 2.53
C ILE A 26 -17.17 -2.36 2.00
N VAL A 27 -16.67 -3.43 2.61
CA VAL A 27 -15.42 -4.06 2.21
C VAL A 27 -15.47 -4.55 0.77
N ARG A 28 -16.54 -5.26 0.39
CA ARG A 28 -16.70 -5.76 -0.98
C ARG A 28 -16.75 -4.64 -2.00
N ARG A 29 -17.31 -3.50 -1.66
CA ARG A 29 -17.46 -2.37 -2.59
C ARG A 29 -16.24 -1.47 -2.65
N LYS A 30 -15.48 -1.32 -1.55
CA LYS A 30 -14.46 -0.28 -1.43
C LYS A 30 -13.05 -0.76 -1.18
N LEU A 31 -12.86 -1.95 -0.60
CA LEU A 31 -11.53 -2.45 -0.29
C LEU A 31 -10.95 -3.20 -1.48
N VAL A 32 -9.72 -2.84 -1.86
CA VAL A 32 -8.94 -3.60 -2.83
C VAL A 32 -7.67 -4.07 -2.13
N TYR A 33 -7.47 -5.37 -2.06
CA TYR A 33 -6.29 -5.97 -1.47
C TYR A 33 -5.32 -6.40 -2.58
N TYR A 34 -4.09 -5.89 -2.52
CA TYR A 34 -3.06 -6.19 -3.52
C TYR A 34 -1.79 -6.70 -2.82
N PRO A 35 -1.74 -7.99 -2.46
CA PRO A 35 -0.55 -8.57 -1.88
C PRO A 35 0.52 -8.81 -2.95
N SER A 36 1.79 -8.58 -2.60
CA SER A 36 2.91 -8.85 -3.49
C SER A 36 4.05 -9.52 -2.75
N VAL A 37 4.81 -10.36 -3.46
CA VAL A 37 6.00 -11.03 -2.93
C VAL A 37 7.14 -10.95 -3.94
N THR A 38 8.38 -11.09 -3.45
CA THR A 38 9.57 -10.94 -4.30
C THR A 38 10.37 -12.22 -4.49
N ARG A 39 10.19 -13.23 -3.64
CA ARG A 39 11.07 -14.40 -3.58
C ARG A 39 10.47 -15.69 -4.16
N GLU A 40 9.21 -15.68 -4.52
CA GLU A 40 8.56 -16.84 -5.12
C GLU A 40 7.50 -16.40 -6.14
N PRO A 41 7.11 -17.29 -7.08
CA PRO A 41 6.07 -16.96 -8.06
C PRO A 41 4.74 -16.64 -7.39
N PHE A 42 4.10 -15.57 -7.83
CA PHE A 42 2.81 -15.13 -7.30
C PHE A 42 2.15 -14.21 -8.33
N ARG A 43 0.83 -14.06 -8.25
CA ARG A 43 0.08 -13.19 -9.18
C ARG A 43 0.59 -11.74 -9.20
N ASN A 44 1.06 -11.25 -8.06
CA ASN A 44 1.67 -9.92 -7.95
C ASN A 44 3.09 -10.09 -7.45
N GLN A 45 4.05 -10.06 -8.34
CA GLN A 45 5.45 -10.25 -7.99
C GLN A 45 6.21 -8.95 -8.15
N GLY A 46 6.98 -8.60 -7.12
CA GLY A 46 7.81 -7.41 -7.11
C GLY A 46 7.74 -6.67 -5.77
N ARG A 47 8.67 -5.73 -5.59
CA ARG A 47 8.67 -4.84 -4.42
C ARG A 47 7.55 -3.83 -4.58
N ILE A 48 6.84 -3.54 -3.48
CA ILE A 48 5.72 -2.60 -3.54
C ILE A 48 6.17 -1.20 -4.00
N THR A 49 7.36 -0.76 -3.63
CA THR A 49 7.91 0.51 -4.09
C THR A 49 8.09 0.54 -5.61
N ASP A 50 8.57 -0.54 -6.20
CA ASP A 50 8.72 -0.64 -7.65
C ASP A 50 7.37 -0.69 -8.36
N LEU A 51 6.41 -1.43 -7.80
CA LEU A 51 5.07 -1.54 -8.37
C LEU A 51 4.35 -0.19 -8.39
N VAL A 52 4.56 0.63 -7.36
CA VAL A 52 3.99 1.98 -7.30
C VAL A 52 4.77 2.92 -8.22
N ARG A 53 6.10 2.87 -8.18
CA ARG A 53 6.96 3.75 -8.99
C ARG A 53 6.72 3.58 -10.48
N THR A 54 6.62 2.36 -10.95
CA THR A 54 6.39 2.05 -12.36
C THR A 54 4.93 2.20 -12.78
N GLY A 55 4.02 2.25 -11.82
CA GLY A 55 2.59 2.32 -12.08
C GLY A 55 1.94 0.96 -12.33
N LYS A 56 2.69 -0.13 -12.26
CA LYS A 56 2.15 -1.47 -12.52
C LYS A 56 0.99 -1.81 -11.59
N LEU A 57 1.06 -1.42 -10.32
CA LEU A 57 -0.01 -1.65 -9.36
C LEU A 57 -1.34 -1.07 -9.86
N PHE A 58 -1.31 0.15 -10.35
CA PHE A 58 -2.54 0.82 -10.81
C PHE A 58 -3.07 0.20 -12.11
N VAL A 59 -2.17 -0.19 -13.00
CA VAL A 59 -2.54 -0.89 -14.24
C VAL A 59 -3.19 -2.23 -13.90
N ASP A 60 -2.59 -3.01 -13.00
CA ASP A 60 -3.12 -4.30 -12.60
C ASP A 60 -4.50 -4.19 -11.96
N LEU A 61 -4.72 -3.14 -11.18
CA LEU A 61 -6.00 -2.89 -10.49
C LEU A 61 -7.01 -2.15 -11.36
N LYS A 62 -6.63 -1.73 -12.56
CA LYS A 62 -7.47 -0.92 -13.47
C LYS A 62 -7.94 0.37 -12.81
N LEU A 63 -7.05 0.99 -12.06
CA LEU A 63 -7.29 2.27 -11.41
C LEU A 63 -6.51 3.39 -12.12
N PRO A 64 -7.01 4.64 -12.07
CA PRO A 64 -6.22 5.76 -12.55
C PRO A 64 -5.00 5.97 -11.66
N PHE A 65 -3.97 6.63 -12.21
CA PHE A 65 -2.82 7.01 -11.40
C PHE A 65 -3.26 8.00 -10.31
N PRO A 66 -2.62 7.93 -9.11
CA PRO A 66 -2.98 8.82 -8.01
C PRO A 66 -2.84 10.29 -8.36
N THR A 67 -3.76 11.09 -7.86
CA THR A 67 -3.74 12.55 -8.02
C THR A 67 -3.64 13.23 -6.65
N LEU A 68 -3.17 14.47 -6.64
CA LEU A 68 -3.04 15.24 -5.40
C LEU A 68 -4.40 15.55 -4.78
N VAL A 69 -5.44 15.61 -5.59
CA VAL A 69 -6.79 15.97 -5.14
C VAL A 69 -7.51 14.78 -4.51
N ASP A 70 -7.45 13.62 -5.16
CA ASP A 70 -8.30 12.49 -4.81
C ASP A 70 -7.64 11.45 -3.91
N ASP A 71 -6.31 11.39 -3.89
CA ASP A 71 -5.62 10.27 -3.28
C ASP A 71 -4.78 10.65 -2.07
N ARG A 72 -4.76 9.76 -1.09
CA ARG A 72 -3.96 9.89 0.12
C ARG A 72 -3.27 8.57 0.41
N PHE A 73 -2.08 8.65 1.00
CA PHE A 73 -1.26 7.48 1.28
C PHE A 73 -1.01 7.35 2.77
N MET A 74 -1.07 6.13 3.27
CA MET A 74 -0.61 5.77 4.60
C MET A 74 0.48 4.72 4.42
N ILE A 75 1.69 5.05 4.84
CA ILE A 75 2.86 4.20 4.59
C ILE A 75 3.43 3.70 5.89
N CYS A 76 3.55 2.38 6.00
CA CYS A 76 4.14 1.73 7.15
C CYS A 76 5.17 0.72 6.66
N GLY A 77 6.35 0.73 7.26
CA GLY A 77 7.41 -0.18 6.85
C GLY A 77 8.74 0.16 7.49
N GLY A 78 9.80 -0.50 7.03
CA GLY A 78 11.15 -0.24 7.48
C GLY A 78 11.72 1.05 6.89
N PRO A 79 12.85 1.53 7.44
CA PRO A 79 13.42 2.82 7.05
C PRO A 79 13.75 2.95 5.56
N SER A 80 14.30 1.92 4.94
CA SER A 80 14.62 1.98 3.51
C SER A 80 13.40 2.08 2.63
N MET A 81 12.33 1.35 2.97
CA MET A 81 11.06 1.43 2.24
C MET A 81 10.42 2.81 2.38
N LEU A 82 10.44 3.36 3.59
CA LEU A 82 9.90 4.69 3.85
C LEU A 82 10.65 5.75 3.05
N LYS A 83 11.98 5.64 2.99
CA LYS A 83 12.81 6.57 2.21
C LYS A 83 12.49 6.49 0.73
N GLU A 84 12.35 5.29 0.20
CA GLU A 84 11.99 5.10 -1.21
C GLU A 84 10.61 5.69 -1.52
N PHE A 85 9.62 5.46 -0.69
CA PHE A 85 8.29 6.04 -0.90
C PHE A 85 8.30 7.56 -0.82
N ARG A 86 9.06 8.14 0.10
CA ARG A 86 9.22 9.60 0.14
C ARG A 86 9.71 10.13 -1.19
N THR A 87 10.76 9.53 -1.71
CA THR A 87 11.34 9.95 -2.99
C THR A 87 10.33 9.85 -4.11
N ILE A 88 9.61 8.73 -4.19
CA ILE A 88 8.60 8.52 -5.23
C ILE A 88 7.48 9.55 -5.13
N LEU A 89 6.92 9.73 -3.95
CA LEU A 89 5.77 10.61 -3.76
C LEU A 89 6.14 12.07 -3.92
N GLU A 90 7.28 12.49 -3.40
CA GLU A 90 7.74 13.87 -3.54
C GLU A 90 8.06 14.22 -5.00
N SER A 91 8.58 13.26 -5.77
CA SER A 91 8.82 13.47 -7.20
C SER A 91 7.54 13.71 -7.98
N LYS A 92 6.40 13.30 -7.44
CA LYS A 92 5.08 13.50 -8.05
C LYS A 92 4.30 14.65 -7.43
N GLY A 93 4.91 15.39 -6.52
CA GLY A 93 4.29 16.57 -5.90
C GLY A 93 3.50 16.31 -4.64
N PHE A 94 3.46 15.08 -4.14
CA PHE A 94 2.79 14.76 -2.88
C PHE A 94 3.61 15.26 -1.69
N VAL A 95 2.94 15.81 -0.69
CA VAL A 95 3.56 16.42 0.49
C VAL A 95 3.22 15.62 1.74
N GLU A 96 4.21 15.39 2.58
CA GLU A 96 4.01 14.67 3.84
C GLU A 96 3.25 15.54 4.86
N ALA A 97 2.23 14.97 5.50
CA ALA A 97 1.54 15.61 6.61
C ALA A 97 2.40 15.52 7.86
N ARG A 98 2.70 16.66 8.48
CA ARG A 98 3.55 16.74 9.69
C ARG A 98 3.06 17.82 10.64
N ASN A 99 3.19 17.57 11.95
CA ASN A 99 3.02 18.59 12.99
C ASN A 99 1.76 19.45 12.83
N GLY A 100 0.62 18.79 12.58
CA GLY A 100 -0.65 19.49 12.39
C GLY A 100 -0.83 20.13 11.02
N ARG A 101 0.15 20.06 10.14
CA ARG A 101 0.00 20.51 8.75
C ARG A 101 -0.65 19.44 7.92
N PRO A 102 -1.68 19.74 7.14
CA PRO A 102 -2.27 18.78 6.22
C PRO A 102 -1.28 18.42 5.10
N GLY A 103 -1.43 17.21 4.59
CA GLY A 103 -0.60 16.73 3.49
C GLY A 103 -1.28 15.58 2.77
N HIS A 104 -0.55 14.96 1.85
CA HIS A 104 -1.08 13.88 1.02
C HIS A 104 -0.73 12.50 1.57
N TYR A 105 0.29 12.38 2.39
CA TYR A 105 0.67 11.10 2.95
C TYR A 105 1.18 11.23 4.38
N VAL A 106 1.04 10.14 5.12
CA VAL A 106 1.58 9.98 6.47
C VAL A 106 2.46 8.75 6.54
N ILE A 107 3.45 8.78 7.42
CA ILE A 107 4.40 7.69 7.61
C ILE A 107 4.32 7.22 9.05
N GLU A 108 4.20 5.90 9.21
CA GLU A 108 4.39 5.22 10.49
C GLU A 108 5.56 4.26 10.39
N ARG A 109 6.47 4.33 11.33
CA ARG A 109 7.60 3.42 11.38
C ARG A 109 7.18 2.11 12.02
N ALA A 110 7.21 1.02 11.25
CA ALA A 110 6.89 -0.31 11.76
C ALA A 110 8.03 -0.90 12.56
N PHE A 111 9.27 -0.46 12.30
CA PHE A 111 10.47 -1.00 12.92
C PHE A 111 11.36 0.12 13.43
N ILE A 112 12.01 -0.16 14.58
CA ILE A 112 13.08 0.70 15.10
C ILE A 112 14.39 0.12 14.59
N GLU A 113 15.21 0.93 13.94
CA GLU A 113 16.55 0.48 13.54
C GLU A 113 17.41 0.26 14.78
N PRO A 114 18.12 -0.89 14.84
CA PRO A 114 19.06 -1.15 15.92
C PRO A 114 20.25 -0.19 15.89
#